data_5434d89ee549dfecee76a825d83b3ab3
#
_entry.id   5434d89ee549dfecee76a825d83b3ab3
#
_cell.length_a   1.000
_cell.length_b   1.000
_cell.length_c   1.000
_cell.angle_alpha   90.00
_cell.angle_beta   90.00
_cell.angle_gamma   90.00
#
_symmetry.space_group_name_H-M   'P 1'
#
loop_
_entity.id
_entity.type
_entity.pdbx_description
1 polymer ?
#
loop_
_entity_poly.entity_id
_entity_poly.type
_entity_poly.pdbx_seq_one_letter_code
_entity_poly.pdbx_strand_id
1 'polypeptide(L)'
;MALVALVAIASGCSSSKPGEKVVAPLPTTVIGTVPTAPTASVPPKYKNGDPTAGKAVFTSAGCVGCHTLAAANAHGTVGPNLDQAKPPLSLVIERVTHGAGAMPNFSTQLSTKQIADVAAFVVKSTGGNPNG
;
A
#
# COMPACT_ATOMS: atom_id res chain seq x y z
N MET A 1 -0.90 -80.67 7.48
CA MET A 1 -0.97 -80.24 6.06
C MET A 1 -1.80 -78.99 6.00
N ALA A 2 -1.17 -77.85 5.93
CA ALA A 2 -1.81 -76.56 5.86
C ALA A 2 -1.34 -75.83 4.58
N LEU A 3 -2.27 -75.62 3.66
CA LEU A 3 -2.04 -74.86 2.44
C LEU A 3 -2.10 -73.35 2.75
N VAL A 4 -0.99 -72.68 2.53
CA VAL A 4 -0.93 -71.21 2.58
C VAL A 4 -1.24 -70.68 1.20
N ALA A 5 -2.36 -69.98 1.06
CA ALA A 5 -2.70 -69.25 -0.16
C ALA A 5 -2.00 -67.92 -0.21
N LEU A 6 -1.16 -67.72 -1.21
CA LEU A 6 -0.44 -66.48 -1.48
C LEU A 6 -1.36 -65.54 -2.29
N VAL A 7 -1.78 -64.43 -1.69
CA VAL A 7 -2.53 -63.36 -2.40
C VAL A 7 -1.51 -62.39 -2.98
N ALA A 8 -1.37 -62.35 -4.29
CA ALA A 8 -0.57 -61.38 -5.01
C ALA A 8 -1.36 -60.06 -5.15
N ILE A 9 -0.88 -58.98 -4.52
CA ILE A 9 -1.39 -57.65 -4.70
C ILE A 9 -0.69 -57.01 -5.91
N ALA A 10 -1.42 -56.86 -7.01
CA ALA A 10 -0.92 -56.17 -8.18
C ALA A 10 -0.95 -54.64 -7.92
N SER A 11 0.22 -54.05 -7.70
CA SER A 11 0.42 -52.62 -7.67
C SER A 11 0.29 -52.05 -9.08
N GLY A 12 -0.83 -51.42 -9.38
CA GLY A 12 -1.05 -50.65 -10.61
C GLY A 12 -0.18 -49.41 -10.61
N CYS A 13 0.95 -49.41 -11.28
CA CYS A 13 1.67 -48.20 -11.64
C CYS A 13 0.89 -47.44 -12.70
N SER A 14 0.27 -46.32 -12.28
CA SER A 14 -0.29 -45.37 -13.20
C SER A 14 0.85 -44.63 -13.91
N SER A 15 1.07 -44.98 -15.18
CA SER A 15 2.05 -44.34 -16.06
C SER A 15 1.53 -42.94 -16.45
N SER A 16 2.01 -41.92 -15.77
CA SER A 16 1.87 -40.56 -16.25
C SER A 16 2.74 -40.36 -17.49
N LYS A 17 2.14 -40.14 -18.64
CA LYS A 17 2.87 -39.82 -19.87
C LYS A 17 3.62 -38.50 -19.71
N PRO A 18 4.94 -38.42 -19.88
CA PRO A 18 5.64 -37.17 -19.97
C PRO A 18 5.46 -36.60 -21.36
N GLY A 19 4.83 -35.41 -21.46
CA GLY A 19 4.89 -34.67 -22.70
C GLY A 19 3.59 -34.04 -23.21
N GLU A 20 2.71 -33.57 -22.34
CA GLU A 20 1.72 -32.61 -22.79
C GLU A 20 2.02 -31.25 -22.15
N LYS A 21 2.89 -30.48 -22.83
CA LYS A 21 2.98 -29.04 -22.61
C LYS A 21 1.64 -28.44 -23.00
N VAL A 22 0.75 -28.29 -22.05
CA VAL A 22 -0.37 -27.37 -22.18
C VAL A 22 0.24 -25.98 -22.14
N VAL A 23 0.69 -25.50 -23.28
CA VAL A 23 0.98 -24.08 -23.48
C VAL A 23 -0.40 -23.43 -23.55
N ALA A 24 -0.92 -23.01 -22.41
CA ALA A 24 -2.03 -22.07 -22.41
C ALA A 24 -1.54 -20.83 -23.17
N PRO A 25 -2.25 -20.40 -24.23
CA PRO A 25 -1.88 -19.13 -24.88
C PRO A 25 -1.98 -18.04 -23.83
N LEU A 26 -0.84 -17.43 -23.50
CA LEU A 26 -0.80 -16.19 -22.75
C LEU A 26 -1.75 -15.21 -23.45
N PRO A 27 -2.70 -14.61 -22.75
CA PRO A 27 -3.52 -13.57 -23.35
C PRO A 27 -2.59 -12.43 -23.74
N THR A 28 -2.38 -12.30 -25.05
CA THR A 28 -1.45 -11.34 -25.66
C THR A 28 -1.96 -9.89 -25.57
N THR A 29 -3.11 -9.69 -24.94
CA THR A 29 -3.70 -8.36 -24.81
C THR A 29 -4.38 -8.23 -23.45
N VAL A 30 -3.60 -7.95 -22.42
CA VAL A 30 -4.14 -7.26 -21.25
C VAL A 30 -4.26 -5.79 -21.65
N ILE A 31 -5.35 -5.44 -22.35
CA ILE A 31 -5.81 -4.06 -22.40
C ILE A 31 -6.53 -3.79 -21.08
N GLY A 32 -5.77 -3.86 -20.00
CA GLY A 32 -6.12 -3.20 -18.77
C GLY A 32 -5.37 -1.89 -18.82
N THR A 33 -6.04 -0.78 -19.03
CA THR A 33 -5.53 0.50 -18.61
C THR A 33 -5.23 0.31 -17.12
N VAL A 34 -3.94 0.24 -16.77
CA VAL A 34 -3.50 0.44 -15.38
C VAL A 34 -4.20 1.73 -14.98
N PRO A 35 -5.05 1.74 -13.93
CA PRO A 35 -5.58 3.00 -13.46
C PRO A 35 -4.38 3.86 -13.13
N THR A 36 -4.04 4.79 -14.00
CA THR A 36 -3.10 5.86 -13.69
C THR A 36 -3.70 6.49 -12.45
N ALA A 37 -3.01 6.38 -11.32
CA ALA A 37 -3.45 7.05 -10.10
C ALA A 37 -3.83 8.47 -10.53
N PRO A 38 -5.05 8.94 -10.24
CA PRO A 38 -5.49 10.22 -10.75
C PRO A 38 -4.43 11.23 -10.36
N THR A 39 -3.87 11.91 -11.34
CA THR A 39 -3.03 13.09 -11.13
C THR A 39 -4.00 14.18 -10.65
N ALA A 40 -4.59 13.94 -9.47
CA ALA A 40 -5.50 14.87 -8.86
C ALA A 40 -4.69 16.13 -8.55
N SER A 41 -4.96 17.17 -9.29
CA SER A 41 -4.36 18.48 -9.06
C SER A 41 -4.58 18.86 -7.61
N VAL A 42 -3.50 19.19 -6.91
CA VAL A 42 -3.59 19.63 -5.51
C VAL A 42 -4.39 20.93 -5.45
N PRO A 43 -5.51 20.98 -4.72
CA PRO A 43 -6.28 22.22 -4.59
C PRO A 43 -5.42 23.35 -4.03
N PRO A 44 -5.58 24.59 -4.53
CA PRO A 44 -4.72 25.72 -4.11
C PRO A 44 -4.63 25.93 -2.60
N LYS A 45 -5.71 25.65 -1.86
CA LYS A 45 -5.77 25.78 -0.40
C LYS A 45 -4.81 24.85 0.37
N TYR A 46 -4.27 23.81 -0.28
CA TYR A 46 -3.32 22.88 0.33
C TYR A 46 -1.89 23.03 -0.23
N LYS A 47 -1.66 24.00 -1.10
CA LYS A 47 -0.33 24.34 -1.58
C LYS A 47 0.46 25.09 -0.50
N ASN A 48 1.79 25.03 -0.59
CA ASN A 48 2.70 25.73 0.32
C ASN A 48 2.58 25.29 1.80
N GLY A 49 2.36 23.99 2.04
CA GLY A 49 2.49 23.42 3.39
C GLY A 49 3.92 23.55 3.92
N ASP A 50 4.06 23.85 5.22
CA ASP A 50 5.35 23.87 5.90
C ASP A 50 5.71 22.49 6.45
N PRO A 51 6.72 21.80 5.89
CA PRO A 51 7.13 20.48 6.38
C PRO A 51 7.63 20.48 7.83
N THR A 52 8.14 21.61 8.31
CA THR A 52 8.63 21.71 9.70
C THR A 52 7.45 21.71 10.68
N ALA A 53 6.44 22.54 10.41
CA ALA A 53 5.19 22.52 11.16
C ALA A 53 4.47 21.16 11.01
N GLY A 54 4.52 20.57 9.81
CA GLY A 54 3.92 19.27 9.50
C GLY A 54 4.47 18.12 10.33
N LYS A 55 5.75 18.13 10.69
CA LYS A 55 6.32 17.14 11.62
C LYS A 55 5.64 17.19 12.99
N ALA A 56 5.42 18.39 13.52
CA ALA A 56 4.72 18.57 14.78
C ALA A 56 3.27 18.06 14.70
N VAL A 57 2.58 18.37 13.59
CA VAL A 57 1.20 17.86 13.33
C VAL A 57 1.20 16.34 13.24
N PHE A 58 2.14 15.72 12.52
CA PHE A 58 2.25 14.27 12.38
C PHE A 58 2.34 13.56 13.74
N THR A 59 3.08 14.15 14.66
CA THR A 59 3.24 13.61 16.02
C THR A 59 2.00 13.88 16.88
N SER A 60 1.50 15.11 16.91
CA SER A 60 0.40 15.51 17.79
C SER A 60 -0.96 14.94 17.36
N ALA A 61 -1.18 14.74 16.06
CA ALA A 61 -2.40 14.12 15.56
C ALA A 61 -2.41 12.59 15.65
N GLY A 62 -1.33 11.97 16.17
CA GLY A 62 -1.27 10.53 16.41
C GLY A 62 -0.92 9.67 15.18
N CYS A 63 -0.48 10.27 14.08
CA CYS A 63 -0.10 9.53 12.86
C CYS A 63 1.01 8.51 13.13
N VAL A 64 1.91 8.82 14.08
CA VAL A 64 3.02 7.95 14.52
C VAL A 64 2.55 6.60 15.06
N GLY A 65 1.33 6.52 15.61
CA GLY A 65 0.79 5.28 16.18
C GLY A 65 0.42 4.24 15.13
N CYS A 66 0.13 4.67 13.90
CA CYS A 66 -0.33 3.80 12.82
C CYS A 66 0.68 3.65 11.69
N HIS A 67 1.46 4.69 11.38
CA HIS A 67 2.38 4.70 10.24
C HIS A 67 3.84 4.53 10.66
N THR A 68 4.61 3.89 9.77
CA THR A 68 6.08 3.93 9.83
C THR A 68 6.56 5.11 8.97
N LEU A 69 7.40 5.98 9.57
CA LEU A 69 8.10 7.07 8.89
C LEU A 69 9.36 7.43 9.67
N ALA A 70 10.53 7.16 9.10
CA ALA A 70 11.82 7.36 9.75
C ALA A 70 12.06 8.82 10.18
N ALA A 71 11.67 9.79 9.36
CA ALA A 71 11.82 11.21 9.66
C ALA A 71 11.05 11.69 10.91
N ALA A 72 10.02 10.95 11.32
CA ALA A 72 9.24 11.19 12.53
C ALA A 72 9.59 10.22 13.67
N ASN A 73 10.55 9.32 13.49
CA ASN A 73 10.83 8.19 14.39
C ASN A 73 9.56 7.38 14.70
N ALA A 74 8.72 7.18 13.68
CA ALA A 74 7.45 6.48 13.78
C ALA A 74 7.59 5.03 13.30
N HIS A 75 7.02 4.10 14.08
CA HIS A 75 7.14 2.65 13.84
C HIS A 75 5.78 1.94 13.84
N GLY A 76 4.69 2.67 13.62
CA GLY A 76 3.34 2.10 13.54
C GLY A 76 3.20 1.16 12.34
N THR A 77 2.45 0.06 12.53
CA THR A 77 2.28 -1.00 11.52
C THR A 77 0.82 -1.23 11.12
N VAL A 78 -0.11 -0.41 11.61
CA VAL A 78 -1.54 -0.48 11.24
C VAL A 78 -1.78 0.10 9.85
N GLY A 79 -1.12 1.23 9.56
CA GLY A 79 -1.15 1.88 8.26
C GLY A 79 0.07 1.52 7.40
N PRO A 80 0.10 1.99 6.15
CA PRO A 80 1.24 1.80 5.26
C PRO A 80 2.55 2.36 5.83
N ASN A 81 3.66 1.68 5.53
CA ASN A 81 4.99 2.25 5.70
C ASN A 81 5.19 3.36 4.66
N LEU A 82 5.26 4.61 5.12
CA LEU A 82 5.32 5.78 4.26
C LEU A 82 6.68 5.92 3.55
N ASP A 83 7.77 5.47 4.19
CA ASP A 83 9.09 5.47 3.56
C ASP A 83 9.14 4.58 2.31
N GLN A 84 8.37 3.50 2.32
CA GLN A 84 8.26 2.58 1.18
C GLN A 84 7.21 3.03 0.17
N ALA A 85 6.05 3.48 0.65
CA ALA A 85 4.92 3.84 -0.19
C ALA A 85 5.16 5.12 -1.00
N LYS A 86 5.94 6.08 -0.46
CA LYS A 86 6.30 7.37 -1.09
C LYS A 86 5.08 8.06 -1.74
N PRO A 87 4.03 8.32 -0.98
CA PRO A 87 2.78 8.79 -1.54
C PRO A 87 2.92 10.20 -2.16
N PRO A 88 2.25 10.49 -3.29
CA PRO A 88 2.18 11.84 -3.82
C PRO A 88 1.36 12.76 -2.94
N LEU A 89 1.59 14.08 -3.03
CA LEU A 89 0.96 15.11 -2.20
C LEU A 89 -0.58 15.03 -2.23
N SER A 90 -1.16 14.87 -3.42
CA SER A 90 -2.61 14.77 -3.60
C SER A 90 -3.21 13.59 -2.82
N LEU A 91 -2.54 12.44 -2.83
CA LEU A 91 -3.00 11.25 -2.11
C LEU A 91 -2.91 11.45 -0.59
N VAL A 92 -1.84 12.06 -0.09
CA VAL A 92 -1.71 12.33 1.36
C VAL A 92 -2.82 13.27 1.82
N ILE A 93 -3.07 14.37 1.08
CA ILE A 93 -4.14 15.31 1.38
C ILE A 93 -5.50 14.60 1.39
N GLU A 94 -5.79 13.80 0.37
CA GLU A 94 -7.04 13.04 0.28
C GLU A 94 -7.22 12.13 1.50
N ARG A 95 -6.20 11.34 1.84
CA ARG A 95 -6.26 10.38 2.96
C ARG A 95 -6.39 11.07 4.32
N VAL A 96 -5.67 12.16 4.54
CA VAL A 96 -5.79 12.93 5.78
C VAL A 96 -7.15 13.61 5.88
N THR A 97 -7.67 14.11 4.75
CA THR A 97 -8.98 14.80 4.74
C THR A 97 -10.15 13.85 4.92
N HIS A 98 -10.16 12.70 4.24
CA HIS A 98 -11.35 11.84 4.19
C HIS A 98 -11.18 10.53 4.97
N GLY A 99 -9.94 10.15 5.32
CA GLY A 99 -9.64 8.84 5.90
C GLY A 99 -9.62 7.72 4.84
N ALA A 100 -9.29 6.51 5.26
CA ALA A 100 -9.39 5.30 4.45
C ALA A 100 -9.25 4.05 5.32
N GLY A 101 -10.21 3.15 5.28
CA GLY A 101 -10.20 1.94 6.10
C GLY A 101 -10.09 2.27 7.59
N ALA A 102 -9.00 1.85 8.24
CA ALA A 102 -8.73 2.13 9.65
C ALA A 102 -8.22 3.56 9.91
N MET A 103 -7.82 4.29 8.87
CA MET A 103 -7.36 5.68 9.02
C MET A 103 -8.56 6.61 9.19
N PRO A 104 -8.65 7.36 10.30
CA PRO A 104 -9.76 8.27 10.53
C PRO A 104 -9.72 9.49 9.60
N ASN A 105 -10.86 10.18 9.50
CA ASN A 105 -10.98 11.48 8.86
C ASN A 105 -10.45 12.56 9.82
N PHE A 106 -9.45 13.32 9.40
CA PHE A 106 -8.85 14.38 10.21
C PHE A 106 -9.36 15.78 9.87
N SER A 107 -10.21 15.96 8.86
CA SER A 107 -10.71 17.29 8.49
C SER A 107 -11.58 17.96 9.56
N THR A 108 -12.07 17.21 10.53
CA THR A 108 -12.80 17.71 11.69
C THR A 108 -11.89 18.12 12.86
N GLN A 109 -10.62 17.70 12.84
CA GLN A 109 -9.66 17.90 13.91
C GLN A 109 -8.50 18.84 13.50
N LEU A 110 -8.15 18.82 12.22
CA LEU A 110 -7.05 19.61 11.65
C LEU A 110 -7.58 20.68 10.72
N SER A 111 -7.04 21.89 10.86
CA SER A 111 -7.29 22.97 9.90
C SER A 111 -6.73 22.63 8.50
N THR A 112 -7.22 23.31 7.48
CA THR A 112 -6.69 23.19 6.11
C THR A 112 -5.17 23.40 6.05
N LYS A 113 -4.66 24.36 6.84
CA LYS A 113 -3.21 24.62 6.93
C LYS A 113 -2.46 23.43 7.53
N GLN A 114 -2.94 22.87 8.62
CA GLN A 114 -2.32 21.70 9.25
C GLN A 114 -2.34 20.47 8.35
N ILE A 115 -3.42 20.27 7.57
CA ILE A 115 -3.49 19.21 6.57
C ILE A 115 -2.44 19.43 5.48
N ALA A 116 -2.28 20.66 5.00
CA ALA A 116 -1.24 21.01 4.03
C ALA A 116 0.17 20.78 4.60
N ASP A 117 0.40 21.17 5.84
CA ASP A 117 1.70 21.05 6.51
C ASP A 117 2.10 19.58 6.71
N VAL A 118 1.20 18.75 7.24
CA VAL A 118 1.48 17.33 7.45
C VAL A 118 1.67 16.61 6.13
N ALA A 119 0.90 16.95 5.09
CA ALA A 119 1.08 16.37 3.77
C ALA A 119 2.45 16.74 3.16
N ALA A 120 2.84 18.01 3.27
CA ALA A 120 4.16 18.48 2.83
C ALA A 120 5.30 17.78 3.59
N PHE A 121 5.15 17.58 4.90
CA PHE A 121 6.12 16.83 5.70
C PHE A 121 6.30 15.39 5.22
N VAL A 122 5.20 14.65 5.07
CA VAL A 122 5.25 13.25 4.60
C VAL A 122 5.94 13.17 3.24
N VAL A 123 5.50 13.98 2.28
CA VAL A 123 6.02 13.95 0.91
C VAL A 123 7.51 14.32 0.86
N LYS A 124 7.91 15.39 1.56
CA LYS A 124 9.32 15.78 1.65
C LYS A 124 10.18 14.71 2.29
N SER A 125 9.70 14.10 3.37
CA SER A 125 10.42 13.06 4.11
C SER A 125 10.64 11.79 3.29
N THR A 126 9.79 11.53 2.31
CA THR A 126 9.86 10.36 1.42
C THR A 126 10.50 10.67 0.06
N GLY A 127 11.06 11.87 -0.11
CA GLY A 127 11.79 12.29 -1.30
C GLY A 127 10.94 12.85 -2.43
N GLY A 128 9.67 13.17 -2.17
CA GLY A 128 8.77 13.80 -3.14
C GLY A 128 8.81 15.33 -3.12
N ASN A 129 8.03 15.94 -4.04
CA ASN A 129 7.85 17.39 -4.10
C ASN A 129 6.69 17.82 -3.18
N PRO A 130 6.95 18.55 -2.09
CA PRO A 130 5.92 18.97 -1.15
C PRO A 130 4.98 20.07 -1.69
N ASN A 131 5.26 20.63 -2.85
CA ASN A 131 4.43 21.65 -3.51
C ASN A 131 3.56 21.07 -4.66
N GLY A 132 3.68 19.76 -4.95
CA GLY A 132 2.93 19.05 -5.99
C GLY A 132 3.59 19.06 -7.35
#